data_927ab39d072f74933e6544bcce1919c5
#
_entry.id   927ab39d072f74933e6544bcce1919c5
#
_cell.length_a   1.000
_cell.length_b   1.000
_cell.length_c   1.000
_cell.angle_alpha   90.00
_cell.angle_beta   90.00
_cell.angle_gamma   90.00
#
_symmetry.space_group_name_H-M   'P 1'
#
loop_
_entity.id
_entity.type
_entity.pdbx_description
1 polymer ?
#
loop_
_entity_poly.entity_id
_entity_poly.type
_entity_poly.pdbx_seq_one_letter_code
_entity_poly.pdbx_strand_id
1 'polypeptide(L)'
;MDTALFEGTLVESERILYTPSTFARTNLIHLQECGRLKALSPHTSHRENLASYLCFIVLEGSGTLEYDQKHYTLSAGDCVFLDCKKNYLHRCSNQLWTLEWAHFYGPNMPGIYEKYTERGGLACFRPQSLAPYQKILDSLC
;
A
#
# COMPACT_ATOMS: atom_id res chain seq x y z
N MET A 1 -1.05 17.07 7.79
CA MET A 1 0.32 16.76 8.21
C MET A 1 0.57 15.26 8.13
N ASP A 2 1.51 14.86 7.36
CA ASP A 2 1.69 13.46 7.07
C ASP A 2 3.05 12.91 7.50
N THR A 3 3.56 13.37 8.60
CA THR A 3 4.87 12.97 9.10
C THR A 3 4.85 11.63 9.84
N ALA A 4 3.69 10.99 9.94
CA ALA A 4 3.52 9.83 10.79
C ALA A 4 4.39 8.63 10.40
N LEU A 5 4.72 8.48 9.11
CA LEU A 5 5.39 7.30 8.58
C LEU A 5 6.90 7.46 8.44
N PHE A 6 7.37 8.68 8.16
CA PHE A 6 8.75 8.89 7.73
C PHE A 6 9.32 10.15 8.33
N GLU A 7 10.62 10.15 8.55
CA GLU A 7 11.37 11.35 8.82
C GLU A 7 11.32 12.27 7.59
N GLY A 8 11.25 13.58 7.82
CA GLY A 8 11.04 14.57 6.75
C GLY A 8 12.07 14.58 5.64
N THR A 9 13.26 14.02 5.86
CA THR A 9 14.33 14.01 4.86
C THR A 9 14.45 12.70 4.12
N LEU A 10 13.66 11.69 4.46
CA LEU A 10 13.76 10.37 3.84
C LEU A 10 12.93 10.24 2.57
N VAL A 11 11.82 10.95 2.49
CA VAL A 11 10.91 10.87 1.35
C VAL A 11 10.31 12.23 1.05
N GLU A 12 9.90 12.41 -0.22
CA GLU A 12 8.93 13.42 -0.61
C GLU A 12 7.60 12.69 -0.75
N SER A 13 6.54 13.20 -0.13
CA SER A 13 5.24 12.55 -0.26
C SER A 13 4.11 13.56 -0.39
N GLU A 14 3.12 13.18 -1.20
CA GLU A 14 1.81 13.79 -1.24
C GLU A 14 0.86 12.77 -0.65
N ARG A 15 0.15 13.16 0.39
CA ARG A 15 -0.70 12.24 1.15
C ARG A 15 -2.01 12.92 1.49
N ILE A 16 -3.10 12.24 1.19
CA ILE A 16 -4.44 12.71 1.49
C ILE A 16 -5.05 11.77 2.53
N LEU A 17 -5.49 12.34 3.64
CA LEU A 17 -6.21 11.62 4.68
C LEU A 17 -7.70 11.90 4.54
N TYR A 18 -8.51 10.87 4.64
CA TYR A 18 -9.95 10.97 4.51
C TYR A 18 -10.63 10.75 5.86
N THR A 19 -11.72 11.47 6.07
CA THR A 19 -12.54 11.29 7.27
C THR A 19 -13.94 10.86 6.80
N PRO A 20 -14.12 9.54 6.60
CA PRO A 20 -15.41 9.03 6.14
C PRO A 20 -16.50 9.26 7.19
N SER A 21 -17.75 9.35 6.73
CA SER A 21 -18.90 9.44 7.62
C SER A 21 -19.02 8.17 8.47
N THR A 22 -19.80 8.28 9.56
CA THR A 22 -20.10 7.11 10.39
C THR A 22 -20.76 6.02 9.56
N PHE A 23 -21.68 6.41 8.67
CA PHE A 23 -22.34 5.44 7.79
C PHE A 23 -21.34 4.71 6.91
N ALA A 24 -20.44 5.44 6.27
CA ALA A 24 -19.43 4.84 5.38
C ALA A 24 -18.51 3.89 6.15
N ARG A 25 -18.02 4.30 7.32
CA ARG A 25 -17.15 3.45 8.12
C ARG A 25 -17.83 2.16 8.56
N THR A 26 -19.14 2.20 8.80
CA THR A 26 -19.88 1.08 9.33
C THR A 26 -20.40 0.14 8.24
N ASN A 27 -20.66 0.66 7.05
CA ASN A 27 -21.39 -0.09 6.03
C ASN A 27 -20.68 -0.26 4.70
N LEU A 28 -19.68 0.54 4.40
CA LEU A 28 -19.08 0.59 3.07
C LEU A 28 -17.59 0.33 3.11
N ILE A 29 -17.07 -0.11 1.98
CA ILE A 29 -15.63 0.00 1.75
C ILE A 29 -15.34 1.48 1.59
N HIS A 30 -14.42 1.99 2.39
CA HIS A 30 -14.12 3.41 2.41
C HIS A 30 -12.62 3.64 2.39
N LEU A 31 -12.23 4.73 1.76
CA LEU A 31 -10.84 5.14 1.66
C LEU A 31 -10.40 5.81 2.96
N GLN A 32 -9.23 5.41 3.46
CA GLN A 32 -8.64 6.00 4.67
C GLN A 32 -7.56 7.00 4.31
N GLU A 33 -6.72 6.66 3.36
CA GLU A 33 -5.72 7.57 2.84
C GLU A 33 -5.24 7.08 1.48
N CYS A 34 -4.71 8.00 0.69
CA CYS A 34 -3.99 7.66 -0.52
C CYS A 34 -2.84 8.63 -0.70
N GLY A 35 -1.91 8.26 -1.54
CA GLY A 35 -0.79 9.15 -1.79
C GLY A 35 0.25 8.59 -2.74
N ARG A 36 1.30 9.37 -2.86
CA ARG A 36 2.46 9.05 -3.67
C ARG A 36 3.70 9.49 -2.91
N LEU A 37 4.72 8.65 -2.88
CA LEU A 37 5.99 9.03 -2.29
C LEU A 37 7.12 8.77 -3.26
N LYS A 38 8.15 9.59 -3.14
CA LYS A 38 9.41 9.42 -3.83
C LYS A 38 10.50 9.34 -2.77
N ALA A 39 11.23 8.24 -2.74
CA ALA A 39 12.31 8.07 -1.77
C ALA A 39 13.46 8.99 -2.11
N LEU A 40 13.99 9.66 -1.10
CA LEU A 40 15.18 10.51 -1.21
C LEU A 40 16.42 9.81 -0.67
N SER A 41 16.21 8.77 0.14
CA SER A 41 17.28 7.91 0.65
C SER A 41 16.67 6.54 0.97
N PRO A 42 17.50 5.49 1.07
CA PRO A 42 17.00 4.19 1.52
C PRO A 42 16.35 4.32 2.90
N HIS A 43 15.18 3.74 3.04
CA HIS A 43 14.42 3.82 4.29
C HIS A 43 13.58 2.58 4.49
N THR A 44 13.09 2.41 5.71
CA THR A 44 12.25 1.28 6.09
C THR A 44 10.94 1.80 6.67
N SER A 45 9.85 1.15 6.32
CA SER A 45 8.55 1.39 6.92
C SER A 45 8.01 0.09 7.48
N HIS A 46 7.61 0.11 8.76
CA HIS A 46 7.10 -1.06 9.45
C HIS A 46 5.75 -0.74 10.06
N ARG A 47 4.80 -1.65 9.87
CA ARG A 47 3.46 -1.52 10.42
C ARG A 47 2.93 -2.88 10.85
N GLU A 48 2.03 -2.87 11.80
CA GLU A 48 1.34 -4.07 12.25
C GLU A 48 0.01 -3.72 12.91
N ASN A 49 -0.89 -4.67 12.90
CA ASN A 49 -2.15 -4.61 13.63
C ASN A 49 -3.01 -3.38 13.29
N LEU A 50 -3.07 -3.03 12.02
CA LEU A 50 -3.92 -1.95 11.54
C LEU A 50 -5.22 -2.51 10.96
N ALA A 51 -6.35 -1.86 11.28
CA ALA A 51 -7.63 -2.15 10.63
C ALA A 51 -7.64 -1.44 9.27
N SER A 52 -6.93 -2.03 8.31
CA SER A 52 -6.69 -1.43 7.02
C SER A 52 -6.23 -2.48 6.03
N TYR A 53 -6.49 -2.24 4.77
CA TYR A 53 -5.90 -2.96 3.64
C TYR A 53 -5.09 -1.98 2.83
N LEU A 54 -3.95 -2.42 2.34
CA LEU A 54 -3.03 -1.57 1.60
C LEU A 54 -2.88 -2.12 0.18
N CYS A 55 -3.03 -1.24 -0.78
CA CYS A 55 -2.66 -1.51 -2.15
C CYS A 55 -1.62 -0.48 -2.56
N PHE A 56 -0.49 -0.93 -3.08
CA PHE A 56 0.47 0.02 -3.66
C PHE A 56 1.12 -0.55 -4.91
N ILE A 57 1.61 0.36 -5.73
CA ILE A 57 2.33 0.02 -6.95
C ILE A 57 3.70 0.66 -6.93
N VAL A 58 4.67 -0.04 -7.50
CA VAL A 58 6.03 0.47 -7.64
C VAL A 58 6.17 1.07 -9.02
N LEU A 59 6.33 2.40 -9.07
CA LEU A 59 6.46 3.13 -10.34
C LEU A 59 7.90 3.18 -10.82
N GLU A 60 8.84 3.30 -9.89
CA GLU A 60 10.28 3.39 -10.17
C GLU A 60 11.04 2.72 -9.04
N GLY A 61 12.26 2.28 -9.34
CA GLY A 61 13.17 1.78 -8.32
C GLY A 61 12.86 0.38 -7.85
N SER A 62 13.38 0.04 -6.68
CA SER A 62 13.23 -1.31 -6.13
C SER A 62 13.30 -1.31 -4.60
N GLY A 63 12.89 -2.42 -4.03
CA GLY A 63 12.95 -2.62 -2.59
C GLY A 63 12.54 -4.02 -2.23
N THR A 64 12.30 -4.24 -0.95
CA THR A 64 11.86 -5.52 -0.43
C THR A 64 10.64 -5.35 0.44
N LEU A 65 9.88 -6.42 0.56
CA LEU A 65 8.72 -6.50 1.44
C LEU A 65 8.81 -7.79 2.26
N GLU A 66 8.63 -7.66 3.57
CA GLU A 66 8.38 -8.78 4.44
C GLU A 66 6.93 -8.72 4.86
N TYR A 67 6.20 -9.79 4.65
CA TYR A 67 4.78 -9.85 4.96
C TYR A 67 4.41 -11.27 5.34
N ASP A 68 3.80 -11.42 6.51
CA ASP A 68 3.32 -12.71 7.02
C ASP A 68 4.42 -13.79 6.94
N GLN A 69 5.64 -13.43 7.41
CA GLN A 69 6.82 -14.29 7.45
C GLN A 69 7.37 -14.69 6.08
N LYS A 70 6.97 -13.99 5.03
CA LYS A 70 7.50 -14.21 3.68
C LYS A 70 8.26 -12.98 3.21
N HIS A 71 9.20 -13.20 2.31
CA HIS A 71 10.03 -12.14 1.75
C HIS A 71 9.79 -12.01 0.26
N TYR A 72 9.66 -10.77 -0.19
CA TYR A 72 9.42 -10.46 -1.61
C TYR A 72 10.40 -9.39 -2.05
N THR A 73 10.89 -9.51 -3.28
CA THR A 73 11.67 -8.46 -3.93
C THR A 73 10.76 -7.72 -4.87
N LEU A 74 10.75 -6.40 -4.79
CA LEU A 74 9.87 -5.54 -5.57
C LEU A 74 10.67 -4.66 -6.50
N SER A 75 10.16 -4.44 -7.69
CA SER A 75 10.73 -3.52 -8.65
C SER A 75 9.63 -2.82 -9.44
N ALA A 76 10.00 -1.81 -10.23
CA ALA A 76 9.03 -1.08 -11.04
C ALA A 76 8.17 -2.05 -11.84
N GLY A 77 6.87 -1.88 -11.75
CA GLY A 77 5.88 -2.77 -12.39
C GLY A 77 5.18 -3.71 -11.44
N ASP A 78 5.63 -3.82 -10.19
CA ASP A 78 5.01 -4.70 -9.21
C ASP A 78 3.88 -4.01 -8.47
N CYS A 79 2.86 -4.82 -8.12
CA CYS A 79 1.72 -4.43 -7.30
C CYS A 79 1.73 -5.23 -6.01
N VAL A 80 1.22 -4.62 -4.96
CA VAL A 80 1.13 -5.23 -3.63
C VAL A 80 -0.29 -5.04 -3.09
N PHE A 81 -0.84 -6.07 -2.47
CA PHE A 81 -2.15 -6.02 -1.82
C PHE A 81 -2.05 -6.78 -0.49
N LEU A 82 -2.16 -6.05 0.62
CA LEU A 82 -1.91 -6.57 1.96
C LEU A 82 -3.09 -6.37 2.89
N ASP A 83 -3.24 -7.34 3.81
CA ASP A 83 -4.05 -7.19 5.02
C ASP A 83 -3.13 -6.61 6.10
N CYS A 84 -3.34 -5.37 6.48
CA CYS A 84 -2.46 -4.65 7.41
C CYS A 84 -2.60 -5.09 8.87
N LYS A 85 -3.49 -6.01 9.16
CA LYS A 85 -3.57 -6.66 10.48
C LYS A 85 -2.31 -7.46 10.75
N LYS A 86 -1.69 -7.99 9.71
CA LYS A 86 -0.46 -8.75 9.81
C LYS A 86 0.74 -7.82 9.74
N ASN A 87 1.85 -8.28 10.32
CA ASN A 87 3.12 -7.56 10.25
C ASN A 87 3.58 -7.39 8.81
N TYR A 88 3.94 -6.18 8.44
CA TYR A 88 4.66 -5.97 7.19
C TYR A 88 5.73 -4.90 7.36
N LEU A 89 6.82 -5.10 6.61
CA LEU A 89 7.93 -4.17 6.59
C LEU A 89 8.38 -4.03 5.16
N HIS A 90 8.39 -2.80 4.64
CA HIS A 90 8.95 -2.58 3.32
C HIS A 90 10.16 -1.66 3.42
N ARG A 91 11.16 -1.99 2.63
CA ARG A 91 12.46 -1.33 2.67
C ARG A 91 12.86 -0.92 1.27
N CYS A 92 13.13 0.37 1.10
CA CYS A 92 13.65 0.90 -0.15
C CYS A 92 15.12 0.50 -0.31
N SER A 93 15.49 0.08 -1.51
CA SER A 93 16.89 -0.20 -1.85
C SER A 93 17.63 1.08 -2.24
N ASN A 94 18.90 0.93 -2.65
CA ASN A 94 19.69 2.05 -3.19
C ASN A 94 19.15 2.55 -4.54
N GLN A 95 18.36 1.72 -5.24
CA GLN A 95 17.59 2.17 -6.40
C GLN A 95 16.28 2.74 -5.88
N LEU A 96 16.30 4.00 -5.54
CA LEU A 96 15.23 4.68 -4.81
C LEU A 96 13.90 4.59 -5.54
N TRP A 97 12.88 4.14 -4.82
CA TRP A 97 11.58 3.89 -5.43
C TRP A 97 10.63 5.07 -5.36
N THR A 98 9.67 5.04 -6.28
CA THR A 98 8.48 5.88 -6.24
C THR A 98 7.29 4.94 -6.13
N LEU A 99 6.44 5.19 -5.16
CA LEU A 99 5.25 4.38 -4.89
C LEU A 99 4.00 5.23 -4.96
N GLU A 100 2.89 4.62 -5.41
CA GLU A 100 1.54 5.13 -5.18
C GLU A 100 0.78 4.12 -4.36
N TRP A 101 -0.03 4.59 -3.41
CA TRP A 101 -0.74 3.69 -2.51
C TRP A 101 -2.13 4.19 -2.16
N ALA A 102 -2.94 3.25 -1.67
CA ALA A 102 -4.20 3.54 -1.01
C ALA A 102 -4.38 2.60 0.18
N HIS A 103 -4.80 3.15 1.30
CA HIS A 103 -5.29 2.40 2.43
C HIS A 103 -6.79 2.50 2.47
N PHE A 104 -7.46 1.38 2.66
CA PHE A 104 -8.92 1.33 2.69
C PHE A 104 -9.39 0.24 3.64
N TYR A 105 -10.64 0.32 4.04
CA TYR A 105 -11.22 -0.68 4.92
C TYR A 105 -12.74 -0.75 4.70
N GLY A 106 -13.34 -1.81 5.21
CA GLY A 106 -14.76 -1.98 5.25
C GLY A 106 -15.09 -3.22 6.06
N PRO A 107 -16.30 -3.31 6.62
CA PRO A 107 -16.65 -4.44 7.50
C PRO A 107 -16.63 -5.78 6.76
N ASN A 108 -16.76 -5.78 5.43
CA ASN A 108 -16.71 -6.99 4.62
C ASN A 108 -15.33 -7.27 4.01
N MET A 109 -14.35 -6.41 4.23
CA MET A 109 -13.01 -6.60 3.67
C MET A 109 -12.31 -7.87 4.15
N PRO A 110 -12.41 -8.27 5.44
CA PRO A 110 -11.78 -9.53 5.85
C PRO A 110 -12.24 -10.73 5.03
N GLY A 111 -13.55 -10.84 4.77
CA GLY A 111 -14.08 -11.91 3.94
C GLY A 111 -13.65 -11.82 2.49
N ILE A 112 -13.58 -10.61 1.96
CA ILE A 112 -13.12 -10.37 0.58
C ILE A 112 -11.65 -10.80 0.44
N TYR A 113 -10.80 -10.40 1.36
CA TYR A 113 -9.37 -10.73 1.29
C TYR A 113 -9.16 -12.23 1.47
N GLU A 114 -9.91 -12.87 2.37
CA GLU A 114 -9.86 -14.31 2.54
C GLU A 114 -10.21 -15.04 1.24
N LYS A 115 -11.27 -14.59 0.58
CA LYS A 115 -11.68 -15.16 -0.72
C LYS A 115 -10.61 -14.93 -1.79
N TYR A 116 -10.00 -13.77 -1.79
CA TYR A 116 -8.91 -13.45 -2.70
C TYR A 116 -7.75 -14.44 -2.53
N THR A 117 -7.31 -14.71 -1.29
CA THR A 117 -6.23 -15.65 -1.03
C THR A 117 -6.61 -17.09 -1.32
N GLU A 118 -7.84 -17.50 -1.00
CA GLU A 118 -8.34 -18.83 -1.31
C GLU A 118 -8.30 -19.14 -2.80
N ARG A 119 -8.52 -18.13 -3.62
CA ARG A 119 -8.53 -18.25 -5.09
C ARG A 119 -7.16 -18.07 -5.72
N GLY A 120 -6.12 -18.10 -4.92
CA GLY A 120 -4.74 -18.00 -5.41
C GLY A 120 -4.23 -16.57 -5.55
N GLY A 121 -4.94 -15.59 -4.99
CA GLY A 121 -4.47 -14.21 -4.99
C GLY A 121 -3.18 -14.08 -4.20
N LEU A 122 -2.25 -13.28 -4.72
CA LEU A 122 -0.92 -13.09 -4.15
C LEU A 122 -0.79 -11.72 -3.52
N ALA A 123 0.00 -11.65 -2.44
CA ALA A 123 0.32 -10.37 -1.81
C ALA A 123 1.11 -9.46 -2.75
N CYS A 124 1.99 -10.05 -3.56
CA CYS A 124 2.76 -9.32 -4.57
C CYS A 124 2.51 -9.97 -5.91
N PHE A 125 2.25 -9.16 -6.93
CA PHE A 125 2.01 -9.67 -8.28
C PHE A 125 2.45 -8.63 -9.31
N ARG A 126 2.72 -9.12 -10.53
CA ARG A 126 3.17 -8.26 -11.61
C ARG A 126 2.18 -8.34 -12.76
N PRO A 127 1.36 -7.29 -12.96
CA PRO A 127 0.45 -7.24 -14.10
C PRO A 127 1.23 -6.98 -15.39
N GLN A 128 0.59 -7.21 -16.54
CA GLN A 128 1.19 -6.91 -17.83
C GLN A 128 1.46 -5.41 -17.99
N SER A 129 0.64 -4.57 -17.35
CA SER A 129 0.78 -3.12 -17.40
C SER A 129 0.29 -2.53 -16.08
N LEU A 130 1.00 -1.53 -15.55
CA LEU A 130 0.56 -0.78 -14.39
C LEU A 130 -0.52 0.25 -14.72
N ALA A 131 -0.69 0.60 -15.99
CA ALA A 131 -1.56 1.71 -16.37
C ALA A 131 -2.98 1.62 -15.78
N PRO A 132 -3.69 0.48 -15.83
CA PRO A 132 -5.02 0.40 -15.22
C PRO A 132 -5.00 0.64 -13.71
N TYR A 133 -3.99 0.13 -13.02
CA TYR A 133 -3.87 0.28 -11.57
C TYR A 133 -3.56 1.72 -11.20
N GLN A 134 -2.63 2.33 -11.92
CA GLN A 134 -2.27 3.72 -11.69
C GLN A 134 -3.47 4.64 -11.94
N LYS A 135 -4.24 4.37 -12.98
CA LYS A 135 -5.43 5.16 -13.29
C LYS A 135 -6.45 5.08 -12.14
N ILE A 136 -6.64 3.90 -11.57
CA ILE A 136 -7.55 3.74 -10.42
C ILE A 136 -7.03 4.53 -9.22
N LEU A 137 -5.76 4.38 -8.87
CA LEU A 137 -5.17 5.10 -7.74
C LEU A 137 -5.23 6.61 -7.94
N ASP A 138 -4.93 7.08 -9.15
CA ASP A 138 -5.01 8.50 -9.46
C ASP A 138 -6.44 9.04 -9.30
N SER A 139 -7.45 8.22 -9.64
CA SER A 139 -8.84 8.64 -9.52
C SER A 139 -9.32 8.70 -8.07
N LEU A 140 -8.67 7.99 -7.16
CA LEU A 140 -8.99 8.01 -5.73
C LEU A 140 -8.40 9.23 -5.01
N CYS A 141 -7.31 9.73 -5.51
CA CYS A 141 -6.64 10.91 -5.00
C CYS A 141 -6.92 12.11 -5.90
#